data_1f57400cce90b252393217c1726157c1
#
_entry.id   1f57400cce90b252393217c1726157c1
#
_cell.length_a   1.000
_cell.length_b   1.000
_cell.length_c   1.000
_cell.angle_alpha   90.00
_cell.angle_beta   90.00
_cell.angle_gamma   90.00
#
_symmetry.space_group_name_H-M   'P 1'
#
loop_
_entity.id
_entity.type
_entity.pdbx_description
1 polymer ?
#
loop_
_entity_poly.entity_id
_entity_poly.type
_entity_poly.pdbx_seq_one_letter_code
_entity_poly.pdbx_strand_id
1 'polypeptide(L)'
;MQNGGCLREMKNLSCHVIAGRWFMLYASLLIMAAAGSVYMFGMYSNEVKTSLGYDQTTLNLLGFFKDMGATVGIISGLINEVTPPWVVLSIGVLMNFFGYFMIWLAVSARIPKPQLWQMSLYTFIGANSQTFANTGALVTCVKNFPGSRGSLLGLLKGYVGLSGAIIAQFYHAFYGDHNPQALILLIAWLPPAVNFLFLPTIRIFNNVYYHPPNENKVFYHLLWISLALAGFLMVLILMQSKLTFSRPEFVADGVVVLFLLLLPLVVVFREEIKQLKAKTQGVTDSTSQLKVATEVIPPPNVEQEVPATTGSLEKSSCFRNILNPPKRGEDYTILQALFSIDMLILFAATIFGAGGALTAVDNLGQIGRSLGYPRKSITTFVSLLSIWNYLGRVVAGFASEILLIKYKVPRPFMLTVVMLLSCVGHILIALGAPNSLYFASVIIGFCLGAQWSLMFAIISEIFGLKHYSTLYNFGAVASPVGSYILNVRLTGVLYDKEALKQLKAKGLSRQAGKELNCVGVQCYRMAFVIITAATLFACFISFVLVLRTRKFYKGDIYRNFRVEHVTKENEIIETGMLETEGHGSALGEQDKKNRN
;
A
#
# COMPACT_ATOMS: atom_id res chain seq x y z
N MET A 1 -8.14 -48.87 -6.42
CA MET A 1 -9.18 -47.83 -6.61
C MET A 1 -9.22 -46.73 -5.53
N GLN A 2 -8.53 -46.84 -4.40
CA GLN A 2 -8.49 -45.81 -3.33
C GLN A 2 -7.69 -44.52 -3.68
N ASN A 3 -6.68 -44.61 -4.55
CA ASN A 3 -5.84 -43.42 -4.88
C ASN A 3 -6.53 -42.38 -5.76
N GLY A 4 -7.55 -42.75 -6.54
CA GLY A 4 -8.27 -41.77 -7.41
C GLY A 4 -9.22 -40.84 -6.65
N GLY A 5 -9.81 -41.31 -5.55
CA GLY A 5 -10.69 -40.51 -4.69
C GLY A 5 -9.92 -39.44 -3.93
N CYS A 6 -8.81 -39.78 -3.31
CA CYS A 6 -7.96 -38.86 -2.55
C CYS A 6 -7.36 -37.76 -3.43
N LEU A 7 -6.91 -38.09 -4.64
CA LEU A 7 -6.41 -37.10 -5.62
C LEU A 7 -7.50 -36.14 -6.08
N ARG A 8 -8.74 -36.60 -6.25
CA ARG A 8 -9.88 -35.76 -6.64
C ARG A 8 -10.31 -34.84 -5.49
N GLU A 9 -10.31 -35.35 -4.26
CA GLU A 9 -10.58 -34.53 -3.07
C GLU A 9 -9.50 -33.47 -2.83
N MET A 10 -8.21 -33.83 -2.96
CA MET A 10 -7.10 -32.88 -2.88
C MET A 10 -7.19 -31.81 -3.97
N LYS A 11 -7.54 -32.17 -5.19
CA LYS A 11 -7.72 -31.21 -6.30
C LYS A 11 -8.88 -30.25 -6.01
N ASN A 12 -10.01 -30.77 -5.53
CA ASN A 12 -11.17 -29.94 -5.17
C ASN A 12 -10.85 -29.00 -3.99
N LEU A 13 -10.11 -29.49 -2.98
CA LEU A 13 -9.65 -28.69 -1.85
C LEU A 13 -8.69 -27.58 -2.32
N SER A 14 -7.72 -27.92 -3.16
CA SER A 14 -6.75 -26.95 -3.69
C SER A 14 -7.45 -25.88 -4.54
N CYS A 15 -8.40 -26.25 -5.40
CA CYS A 15 -9.21 -25.29 -6.16
C CYS A 15 -10.04 -24.39 -5.25
N HIS A 16 -10.60 -24.91 -4.16
CA HIS A 16 -11.34 -24.12 -3.19
C HIS A 16 -10.45 -23.11 -2.47
N VAL A 17 -9.27 -23.55 -2.02
CA VAL A 17 -8.31 -22.68 -1.33
C VAL A 17 -7.83 -21.55 -2.27
N ILE A 18 -7.44 -21.88 -3.51
CA ILE A 18 -7.00 -20.89 -4.51
C ILE A 18 -8.12 -19.90 -4.86
N ALA A 19 -9.37 -20.36 -4.80
CA ALA A 19 -10.53 -19.50 -5.02
C ALA A 19 -10.94 -18.69 -3.79
N GLY A 20 -10.31 -18.88 -2.63
CA GLY A 20 -10.65 -18.25 -1.37
C GLY A 20 -10.13 -16.81 -1.22
N ARG A 21 -10.76 -16.04 -0.32
CA ARG A 21 -10.36 -14.63 -0.07
C ARG A 21 -9.02 -14.52 0.65
N TRP A 22 -8.65 -15.49 1.49
CA TRP A 22 -7.37 -15.52 2.18
C TRP A 22 -6.21 -15.81 1.22
N PHE A 23 -6.44 -16.65 0.22
CA PHE A 23 -5.45 -16.88 -0.84
C PHE A 23 -5.24 -15.62 -1.68
N MET A 24 -6.32 -14.88 -2.00
CA MET A 24 -6.21 -13.59 -2.66
C MET A 24 -5.39 -12.59 -1.82
N LEU A 25 -5.56 -12.56 -0.49
CA LEU A 25 -4.73 -11.74 0.39
C LEU A 25 -3.25 -12.14 0.30
N TYR A 26 -2.96 -13.45 0.35
CA TYR A 26 -1.60 -13.95 0.18
C TYR A 26 -0.98 -13.54 -1.17
N ALA A 27 -1.72 -13.71 -2.26
CA ALA A 27 -1.31 -13.28 -3.59
C ALA A 27 -1.01 -11.78 -3.61
N SER A 28 -1.84 -10.97 -2.96
CA SER A 28 -1.62 -9.52 -2.84
C SER A 28 -0.39 -9.18 -2.01
N LEU A 29 -0.05 -9.93 -0.95
CA LEU A 29 1.20 -9.75 -0.20
C LEU A 29 2.42 -9.98 -1.09
N LEU A 30 2.42 -11.00 -1.94
CA LEU A 30 3.51 -11.28 -2.89
C LEU A 30 3.60 -10.20 -3.99
N ILE A 31 2.45 -9.77 -4.52
CA ILE A 31 2.41 -8.65 -5.47
C ILE A 31 3.01 -7.38 -4.84
N MET A 32 2.65 -7.08 -3.58
CA MET A 32 3.20 -5.93 -2.85
C MET A 32 4.70 -6.08 -2.54
N ALA A 33 5.17 -7.31 -2.25
CA ALA A 33 6.58 -7.60 -2.07
C ALA A 33 7.42 -7.37 -3.34
N ALA A 34 6.83 -7.47 -4.51
CA ALA A 34 7.47 -7.20 -5.79
C ALA A 34 7.27 -5.75 -6.28
N ALA A 35 6.19 -5.08 -5.88
CA ALA A 35 5.76 -3.79 -6.42
C ALA A 35 6.69 -2.62 -6.09
N GLY A 36 7.48 -2.68 -5.00
CA GLY A 36 8.34 -1.56 -4.57
C GLY A 36 9.71 -1.53 -5.26
N SER A 37 9.83 -1.99 -6.47
CA SER A 37 11.07 -1.96 -7.28
C SER A 37 11.65 -0.54 -7.44
N VAL A 38 10.84 0.49 -7.33
CA VAL A 38 11.27 1.90 -7.36
C VAL A 38 12.28 2.25 -6.25
N TYR A 39 12.26 1.54 -5.12
CA TYR A 39 13.22 1.73 -4.03
C TYR A 39 14.63 1.23 -4.37
N MET A 40 14.77 0.44 -5.43
CA MET A 40 16.05 -0.07 -5.92
C MET A 40 16.84 0.95 -6.76
N PHE A 41 16.26 2.11 -7.09
CA PHE A 41 16.90 3.14 -7.94
C PHE A 41 18.31 3.50 -7.46
N GLY A 42 18.51 3.63 -6.16
CA GLY A 42 19.82 3.93 -5.59
C GLY A 42 20.91 2.90 -5.89
N MET A 43 20.55 1.64 -6.15
CA MET A 43 21.51 0.57 -6.46
C MET A 43 21.98 0.58 -7.93
N TYR A 44 21.08 0.95 -8.87
CA TYR A 44 21.42 0.96 -10.29
C TYR A 44 21.60 2.36 -10.90
N SER A 45 21.32 3.42 -10.17
CA SER A 45 21.40 4.80 -10.67
C SER A 45 22.80 5.20 -11.13
N ASN A 46 23.85 4.74 -10.43
CA ASN A 46 25.23 4.97 -10.85
C ASN A 46 25.54 4.29 -12.18
N GLU A 47 25.03 3.09 -12.44
CA GLU A 47 25.19 2.39 -13.71
C GLU A 47 24.53 3.17 -14.83
N VAL A 48 23.29 3.67 -14.61
CA VAL A 48 22.61 4.56 -15.58
C VAL A 48 23.44 5.81 -15.87
N LYS A 49 24.03 6.42 -14.83
CA LYS A 49 24.88 7.62 -14.94
C LYS A 49 26.12 7.35 -15.79
N THR A 50 26.84 6.29 -15.48
CA THR A 50 28.13 5.96 -16.13
C THR A 50 27.94 5.45 -17.56
N SER A 51 27.01 4.51 -17.77
CA SER A 51 26.76 3.92 -19.09
C SER A 51 26.22 4.91 -20.11
N LEU A 52 25.38 5.85 -19.69
CA LEU A 52 24.79 6.85 -20.57
C LEU A 52 25.54 8.20 -20.54
N GLY A 53 26.58 8.35 -19.73
CA GLY A 53 27.35 9.59 -19.63
C GLY A 53 26.48 10.77 -19.14
N TYR A 54 25.61 10.54 -18.17
CA TYR A 54 24.75 11.58 -17.58
C TYR A 54 25.48 12.31 -16.45
N ASP A 55 25.16 13.60 -16.31
CA ASP A 55 25.57 14.37 -15.14
C ASP A 55 24.64 14.12 -13.94
N GLN A 56 25.00 14.68 -12.80
CA GLN A 56 24.21 14.49 -11.57
C GLN A 56 22.83 15.15 -11.66
N THR A 57 22.74 16.29 -12.36
CA THR A 57 21.46 17.01 -12.56
C THR A 57 20.49 16.17 -13.36
N THR A 58 20.96 15.53 -14.43
CA THR A 58 20.16 14.60 -15.24
C THR A 58 19.71 13.39 -14.43
N LEU A 59 20.60 12.82 -13.59
CA LEU A 59 20.24 11.70 -12.74
C LEU A 59 19.18 12.07 -11.69
N ASN A 60 19.29 13.28 -11.10
CA ASN A 60 18.29 13.79 -10.16
C ASN A 60 16.94 14.03 -10.85
N LEU A 61 16.94 14.47 -12.10
CA LEU A 61 15.72 14.60 -12.90
C LEU A 61 15.06 13.23 -13.15
N LEU A 62 15.84 12.20 -13.46
CA LEU A 62 15.32 10.83 -13.58
C LEU A 62 14.73 10.33 -12.25
N GLY A 63 15.38 10.64 -11.13
CA GLY A 63 14.87 10.38 -9.78
C GLY A 63 13.51 11.05 -9.54
N PHE A 64 13.36 12.31 -9.93
CA PHE A 64 12.08 13.02 -9.85
C PHE A 64 10.99 12.35 -10.69
N PHE A 65 11.27 11.96 -11.92
CA PHE A 65 10.31 11.26 -12.78
C PHE A 65 9.93 9.88 -12.21
N LYS A 66 10.87 9.19 -11.59
CA LYS A 66 10.64 7.94 -10.84
C LYS A 66 9.65 8.17 -9.68
N ASP A 67 9.87 9.19 -8.86
CA ASP A 67 9.03 9.46 -7.69
C ASP A 67 7.62 9.94 -8.10
N MET A 68 7.56 10.77 -9.13
CA MET A 68 6.29 11.21 -9.73
C MET A 68 5.51 10.00 -10.29
N GLY A 69 6.19 9.11 -11.02
CA GLY A 69 5.59 7.87 -11.53
C GLY A 69 5.06 6.99 -10.39
N ALA A 70 5.85 6.77 -9.35
CA ALA A 70 5.49 5.89 -8.23
C ALA A 70 4.29 6.36 -7.38
N THR A 71 3.87 7.62 -7.53
CA THR A 71 2.86 8.24 -6.67
C THR A 71 1.63 8.78 -7.40
N VAL A 72 1.76 9.18 -8.68
CA VAL A 72 0.65 9.71 -9.47
C VAL A 72 -0.13 8.58 -10.12
N GLY A 73 -1.11 8.04 -9.42
CA GLY A 73 -1.89 6.87 -9.82
C GLY A 73 -3.38 7.13 -10.07
N ILE A 74 -3.82 8.37 -10.27
CA ILE A 74 -5.25 8.71 -10.46
C ILE A 74 -5.85 7.91 -11.62
N ILE A 75 -5.11 7.76 -12.73
CA ILE A 75 -5.56 7.00 -13.90
C ILE A 75 -5.82 5.53 -13.54
N SER A 76 -4.93 4.89 -12.76
CA SER A 76 -5.15 3.51 -12.31
C SER A 76 -6.40 3.39 -11.42
N GLY A 77 -6.67 4.42 -10.60
CA GLY A 77 -7.87 4.51 -9.78
C GLY A 77 -9.14 4.58 -10.62
N LEU A 78 -9.19 5.50 -11.60
CA LEU A 78 -10.33 5.68 -12.49
C LEU A 78 -10.62 4.42 -13.32
N ILE A 79 -9.58 3.79 -13.86
CA ILE A 79 -9.74 2.52 -14.60
C ILE A 79 -10.31 1.44 -13.68
N ASN A 80 -9.85 1.34 -12.42
CA ASN A 80 -10.33 0.34 -11.47
C ASN A 80 -11.78 0.56 -10.98
N GLU A 81 -12.36 1.76 -11.19
CA GLU A 81 -13.77 2.00 -10.88
C GLU A 81 -14.71 1.40 -11.95
N VAL A 82 -14.24 1.29 -13.20
CA VAL A 82 -15.04 0.85 -14.34
C VAL A 82 -14.66 -0.53 -14.88
N THR A 83 -13.54 -1.08 -14.43
CA THR A 83 -13.01 -2.38 -14.87
C THR A 83 -12.69 -3.30 -13.69
N PRO A 84 -12.68 -4.63 -13.92
CA PRO A 84 -12.20 -5.56 -12.91
C PRO A 84 -10.73 -5.34 -12.54
N PRO A 85 -10.31 -5.66 -11.29
CA PRO A 85 -8.94 -5.40 -10.81
C PRO A 85 -7.83 -6.04 -11.66
N TRP A 86 -8.10 -7.19 -12.31
CA TRP A 86 -7.11 -7.85 -13.16
C TRP A 86 -6.72 -7.01 -14.40
N VAL A 87 -7.61 -6.14 -14.91
CA VAL A 87 -7.29 -5.23 -16.03
C VAL A 87 -6.22 -4.22 -15.58
N VAL A 88 -6.41 -3.60 -14.42
CA VAL A 88 -5.45 -2.64 -13.86
C VAL A 88 -4.10 -3.30 -13.61
N LEU A 89 -4.10 -4.52 -13.05
CA LEU A 89 -2.87 -5.29 -12.84
C LEU A 89 -2.16 -5.63 -14.16
N SER A 90 -2.91 -6.02 -15.20
CA SER A 90 -2.35 -6.33 -16.52
C SER A 90 -1.66 -5.12 -17.14
N ILE A 91 -2.29 -3.94 -17.06
CA ILE A 91 -1.67 -2.68 -17.51
C ILE A 91 -0.38 -2.42 -16.71
N GLY A 92 -0.41 -2.60 -15.39
CA GLY A 92 0.77 -2.47 -14.53
C GLY A 92 1.91 -3.42 -14.92
N VAL A 93 1.61 -4.67 -15.26
CA VAL A 93 2.57 -5.67 -15.77
C VAL A 93 3.25 -5.17 -17.03
N LEU A 94 2.47 -4.71 -18.01
CA LEU A 94 3.01 -4.19 -19.28
C LEU A 94 3.86 -2.93 -19.06
N MET A 95 3.41 -2.01 -18.22
CA MET A 95 4.14 -0.77 -17.90
C MET A 95 5.47 -1.07 -17.21
N ASN A 96 5.50 -1.99 -16.24
CA ASN A 96 6.73 -2.37 -15.55
C ASN A 96 7.73 -2.99 -16.52
N PHE A 97 7.26 -3.99 -17.26
CA PHE A 97 8.12 -4.67 -18.24
C PHE A 97 8.67 -3.69 -19.27
N PHE A 98 7.80 -2.93 -19.93
CA PHE A 98 8.21 -1.96 -20.95
C PHE A 98 9.21 -0.93 -20.39
N GLY A 99 8.87 -0.26 -19.29
CA GLY A 99 9.70 0.82 -18.74
C GLY A 99 11.10 0.33 -18.36
N TYR A 100 11.20 -0.68 -17.49
CA TYR A 100 12.50 -1.16 -17.03
C TYR A 100 13.28 -1.96 -18.10
N PHE A 101 12.60 -2.64 -19.02
CA PHE A 101 13.27 -3.32 -20.14
C PHE A 101 13.91 -2.31 -21.10
N MET A 102 13.23 -1.19 -21.40
CA MET A 102 13.81 -0.11 -22.22
C MET A 102 15.01 0.55 -21.53
N ILE A 103 14.95 0.75 -20.20
CA ILE A 103 16.09 1.24 -19.43
C ILE A 103 17.26 0.25 -19.52
N TRP A 104 17.00 -1.04 -19.37
CA TRP A 104 18.03 -2.08 -19.49
C TRP A 104 18.66 -2.12 -20.89
N LEU A 105 17.86 -2.05 -21.95
CA LEU A 105 18.37 -2.00 -23.33
C LEU A 105 19.28 -0.78 -23.55
N ALA A 106 18.92 0.38 -23.00
CA ALA A 106 19.71 1.59 -23.10
C ALA A 106 21.03 1.50 -22.32
N VAL A 107 20.99 0.99 -21.09
CA VAL A 107 22.17 0.87 -20.20
C VAL A 107 23.12 -0.22 -20.70
N SER A 108 22.60 -1.30 -21.28
CA SER A 108 23.40 -2.38 -21.89
C SER A 108 23.89 -2.06 -23.30
N ALA A 109 23.71 -0.83 -23.79
CA ALA A 109 24.09 -0.36 -25.13
C ALA A 109 23.53 -1.21 -26.28
N ARG A 110 22.38 -1.89 -26.09
CA ARG A 110 21.70 -2.67 -27.13
C ARG A 110 20.84 -1.82 -28.05
N ILE A 111 20.50 -0.61 -27.63
CA ILE A 111 19.85 0.44 -28.42
C ILE A 111 20.71 1.71 -28.40
N PRO A 112 20.61 2.57 -29.43
CA PRO A 112 21.25 3.88 -29.40
C PRO A 112 20.86 4.66 -28.13
N LYS A 113 21.78 5.51 -27.62
CA LYS A 113 21.52 6.32 -26.43
C LYS A 113 20.22 7.11 -26.58
N PRO A 114 19.20 6.86 -25.72
CA PRO A 114 17.93 7.58 -25.78
C PRO A 114 18.13 9.07 -25.45
N GLN A 115 17.26 9.91 -26.01
CA GLN A 115 17.18 11.29 -25.58
C GLN A 115 16.69 11.37 -24.12
N LEU A 116 17.02 12.46 -23.41
CA LEU A 116 16.69 12.61 -22.00
C LEU A 116 15.19 12.47 -21.71
N TRP A 117 14.33 13.04 -22.55
CA TRP A 117 12.87 12.93 -22.38
C TRP A 117 12.37 11.48 -22.54
N GLN A 118 12.97 10.69 -23.45
CA GLN A 118 12.63 9.27 -23.61
C GLN A 118 13.02 8.48 -22.37
N MET A 119 14.22 8.73 -21.84
CA MET A 119 14.70 8.06 -20.62
C MET A 119 13.84 8.43 -19.41
N SER A 120 13.43 9.70 -19.30
CA SER A 120 12.50 10.17 -18.29
C SER A 120 11.13 9.50 -18.41
N LEU A 121 10.64 9.31 -19.64
CA LEU A 121 9.38 8.61 -19.92
C LEU A 121 9.45 7.13 -19.56
N TYR A 122 10.53 6.44 -19.91
CA TYR A 122 10.71 5.02 -19.53
C TYR A 122 10.75 4.86 -18.02
N THR A 123 11.46 5.74 -17.33
CA THR A 123 11.55 5.75 -15.86
C THR A 123 10.18 6.03 -15.23
N PHE A 124 9.44 7.01 -15.74
CA PHE A 124 8.09 7.34 -15.27
C PHE A 124 7.12 6.17 -15.47
N ILE A 125 7.07 5.58 -16.66
CA ILE A 125 6.17 4.45 -16.98
C ILE A 125 6.51 3.24 -16.11
N GLY A 126 7.80 2.87 -16.00
CA GLY A 126 8.24 1.77 -15.16
C GLY A 126 7.88 1.97 -13.69
N ALA A 127 8.11 3.16 -13.15
CA ALA A 127 7.75 3.50 -11.78
C ALA A 127 6.23 3.57 -11.55
N ASN A 128 5.45 4.04 -12.52
CA ASN A 128 4.01 4.16 -12.41
C ASN A 128 3.31 2.81 -12.31
N SER A 129 3.91 1.73 -12.79
CA SER A 129 3.43 0.36 -12.59
C SER A 129 3.14 0.03 -11.13
N GLN A 130 3.88 0.63 -10.19
CA GLN A 130 3.64 0.46 -8.74
C GLN A 130 2.27 0.98 -8.33
N THR A 131 1.78 2.07 -8.91
CA THR A 131 0.44 2.59 -8.60
C THR A 131 -0.65 1.66 -9.10
N PHE A 132 -0.46 1.05 -10.28
CA PHE A 132 -1.35 0.04 -10.82
C PHE A 132 -1.38 -1.23 -9.97
N ALA A 133 -0.24 -1.73 -9.51
CA ALA A 133 -0.15 -2.85 -8.59
C ALA A 133 -0.84 -2.54 -7.24
N ASN A 134 -0.59 -1.37 -6.66
CA ASN A 134 -1.26 -0.92 -5.44
C ASN A 134 -2.79 -0.83 -5.64
N THR A 135 -3.24 -0.26 -6.75
CA THR A 135 -4.66 -0.10 -7.01
C THR A 135 -5.32 -1.46 -7.25
N GLY A 136 -4.75 -2.31 -8.09
CA GLY A 136 -5.33 -3.61 -8.42
C GLY A 136 -5.36 -4.58 -7.23
N ALA A 137 -4.27 -4.72 -6.49
CA ALA A 137 -4.17 -5.70 -5.41
C ALA A 137 -4.57 -5.14 -4.04
N LEU A 138 -3.94 -4.04 -3.58
CA LEU A 138 -4.18 -3.52 -2.23
C LEU A 138 -5.60 -2.97 -2.06
N VAL A 139 -6.10 -2.16 -3.01
CA VAL A 139 -7.45 -1.59 -2.91
C VAL A 139 -8.50 -2.70 -2.95
N THR A 140 -8.30 -3.72 -3.79
CA THR A 140 -9.18 -4.90 -3.84
C THR A 140 -9.21 -5.64 -2.50
N CYS A 141 -8.06 -5.79 -1.83
CA CYS A 141 -8.00 -6.36 -0.48
C CYS A 141 -8.79 -5.51 0.53
N VAL A 142 -8.67 -4.18 0.50
CA VAL A 142 -9.41 -3.29 1.42
C VAL A 142 -10.92 -3.42 1.22
N LYS A 143 -11.38 -3.59 -0.03
CA LYS A 143 -12.80 -3.84 -0.33
C LYS A 143 -13.26 -5.21 0.19
N ASN A 144 -12.40 -6.23 0.20
CA ASN A 144 -12.71 -7.58 0.66
C ASN A 144 -12.55 -7.81 2.18
N PHE A 145 -11.86 -6.90 2.90
CA PHE A 145 -11.65 -6.97 4.34
C PHE A 145 -12.03 -5.65 5.03
N PRO A 146 -13.31 -5.22 4.94
CA PRO A 146 -13.72 -3.89 5.40
C PRO A 146 -13.65 -3.71 6.91
N GLY A 147 -13.63 -4.78 7.70
CA GLY A 147 -13.59 -4.75 9.17
C GLY A 147 -12.19 -4.63 9.77
N SER A 148 -11.11 -4.85 8.98
CA SER A 148 -9.72 -4.89 9.47
C SER A 148 -8.79 -4.01 8.64
N ARG A 149 -9.28 -2.85 8.19
CA ARG A 149 -8.59 -1.97 7.21
C ARG A 149 -7.22 -1.53 7.67
N GLY A 150 -7.06 -1.17 8.95
CA GLY A 150 -5.80 -0.70 9.49
C GLY A 150 -4.73 -1.78 9.47
N SER A 151 -5.02 -2.96 10.00
CA SER A 151 -4.10 -4.10 10.03
C SER A 151 -3.73 -4.55 8.61
N LEU A 152 -4.73 -4.62 7.73
CA LEU A 152 -4.56 -4.98 6.33
C LEU A 152 -3.64 -4.00 5.57
N LEU A 153 -3.92 -2.69 5.68
CA LEU A 153 -3.11 -1.65 5.04
C LEU A 153 -1.69 -1.63 5.61
N GLY A 154 -1.54 -1.85 6.93
CA GLY A 154 -0.25 -1.97 7.58
C GLY A 154 0.59 -3.10 6.98
N LEU A 155 0.02 -4.29 6.83
CA LEU A 155 0.69 -5.45 6.23
C LEU A 155 1.03 -5.23 4.76
N LEU A 156 0.05 -4.92 3.92
CA LEU A 156 0.26 -4.76 2.47
C LEU A 156 1.27 -3.66 2.15
N LYS A 157 1.13 -2.50 2.79
CA LYS A 157 2.10 -1.40 2.65
C LYS A 157 3.45 -1.76 3.28
N GLY A 158 3.47 -2.56 4.34
CA GLY A 158 4.69 -3.11 4.92
C GLY A 158 5.48 -3.92 3.89
N TYR A 159 4.85 -4.86 3.20
CA TYR A 159 5.51 -5.65 2.15
C TYR A 159 6.07 -4.78 1.01
N VAL A 160 5.37 -3.71 0.61
CA VAL A 160 5.93 -2.71 -0.33
C VAL A 160 7.20 -2.06 0.25
N GLY A 161 7.22 -1.78 1.56
CA GLY A 161 8.42 -1.24 2.23
C GLY A 161 9.62 -2.19 2.23
N LEU A 162 9.37 -3.51 2.36
CA LEU A 162 10.41 -4.55 2.32
C LEU A 162 10.84 -4.95 0.91
N SER A 163 10.08 -4.58 -0.13
CA SER A 163 10.29 -5.13 -1.48
C SER A 163 11.69 -4.84 -2.02
N GLY A 164 12.25 -3.66 -1.75
CA GLY A 164 13.63 -3.35 -2.15
C GLY A 164 14.65 -4.33 -1.55
N ALA A 165 14.54 -4.63 -0.26
CA ALA A 165 15.41 -5.58 0.41
C ALA A 165 15.19 -7.02 -0.12
N ILE A 166 13.95 -7.43 -0.36
CA ILE A 166 13.59 -8.74 -0.92
C ILE A 166 14.19 -8.91 -2.32
N ILE A 167 13.97 -7.94 -3.22
CA ILE A 167 14.51 -7.97 -4.59
C ILE A 167 16.04 -7.97 -4.59
N ALA A 168 16.68 -7.23 -3.65
CA ALA A 168 18.13 -7.24 -3.51
C ALA A 168 18.67 -8.63 -3.19
N GLN A 169 18.03 -9.38 -2.28
CA GLN A 169 18.48 -10.75 -1.95
C GLN A 169 18.32 -11.69 -3.16
N PHE A 170 17.24 -11.61 -3.90
CA PHE A 170 17.08 -12.38 -5.14
C PHE A 170 18.10 -11.97 -6.22
N TYR A 171 18.41 -10.67 -6.32
CA TYR A 171 19.46 -10.19 -7.22
C TYR A 171 20.82 -10.83 -6.88
N HIS A 172 21.22 -10.77 -5.62
CA HIS A 172 22.49 -11.36 -5.17
C HIS A 172 22.49 -12.89 -5.36
N ALA A 173 21.37 -13.57 -5.09
CA ALA A 173 21.24 -15.01 -5.29
C ALA A 173 21.35 -15.45 -6.76
N PHE A 174 20.72 -14.70 -7.69
CA PHE A 174 20.71 -15.08 -9.11
C PHE A 174 21.95 -14.62 -9.86
N TYR A 175 22.43 -13.38 -9.61
CA TYR A 175 23.44 -12.74 -10.44
C TYR A 175 24.75 -12.45 -9.71
N GLY A 176 24.78 -12.58 -8.38
CA GLY A 176 25.93 -12.13 -7.56
C GLY A 176 26.02 -10.61 -7.48
N ASP A 177 27.19 -10.10 -7.01
CA ASP A 177 27.35 -8.68 -6.67
C ASP A 177 27.96 -7.83 -7.81
N HIS A 178 28.23 -8.43 -8.98
CA HIS A 178 29.13 -7.85 -9.99
C HIS A 178 28.45 -7.27 -11.24
N ASN A 179 27.12 -7.34 -11.37
CA ASN A 179 26.44 -6.91 -12.58
C ASN A 179 25.20 -6.02 -12.32
N PRO A 180 25.37 -4.70 -12.12
CA PRO A 180 24.25 -3.79 -11.89
C PRO A 180 23.22 -3.74 -13.03
N GLN A 181 23.61 -4.06 -14.28
CA GLN A 181 22.69 -4.13 -15.42
C GLN A 181 21.71 -5.30 -15.26
N ALA A 182 22.16 -6.41 -14.67
CA ALA A 182 21.30 -7.55 -14.37
C ALA A 182 20.23 -7.24 -13.32
N LEU A 183 20.49 -6.29 -12.43
CA LEU A 183 19.47 -5.80 -11.47
C LEU A 183 18.32 -5.10 -12.22
N ILE A 184 18.62 -4.25 -13.21
CA ILE A 184 17.59 -3.58 -14.00
C ILE A 184 16.74 -4.62 -14.76
N LEU A 185 17.41 -5.65 -15.33
CA LEU A 185 16.71 -6.75 -15.99
C LEU A 185 15.83 -7.53 -15.01
N LEU A 186 16.30 -7.83 -13.81
CA LEU A 186 15.51 -8.49 -12.75
C LEU A 186 14.25 -7.69 -12.42
N ILE A 187 14.38 -6.39 -12.24
CA ILE A 187 13.25 -5.49 -11.99
C ILE A 187 12.28 -5.47 -13.18
N ALA A 188 12.79 -5.61 -14.41
CA ALA A 188 11.95 -5.64 -15.60
C ALA A 188 11.06 -6.88 -15.67
N TRP A 189 11.51 -8.07 -15.23
CA TRP A 189 10.76 -9.31 -15.41
C TRP A 189 10.16 -9.91 -14.12
N LEU A 190 10.82 -9.77 -12.96
CA LEU A 190 10.37 -10.42 -11.72
C LEU A 190 9.01 -9.88 -11.21
N PRO A 191 8.79 -8.56 -11.05
CA PRO A 191 7.49 -8.04 -10.64
C PRO A 191 6.37 -8.37 -11.63
N PRO A 192 6.55 -8.23 -12.96
CA PRO A 192 5.58 -8.71 -13.95
C PRO A 192 5.26 -10.19 -13.83
N ALA A 193 6.25 -11.05 -13.64
CA ALA A 193 6.04 -12.49 -13.51
C ALA A 193 5.18 -12.84 -12.28
N VAL A 194 5.48 -12.23 -11.13
CA VAL A 194 4.70 -12.40 -9.90
C VAL A 194 3.25 -11.91 -10.10
N ASN A 195 3.07 -10.71 -10.68
CA ASN A 195 1.74 -10.16 -10.94
C ASN A 195 0.95 -11.06 -11.90
N PHE A 196 1.57 -11.52 -12.98
CA PHE A 196 0.93 -12.37 -13.98
C PHE A 196 0.49 -13.72 -13.40
N LEU A 197 1.31 -14.32 -12.54
CA LEU A 197 1.01 -15.60 -11.87
C LEU A 197 -0.26 -15.49 -11.02
N PHE A 198 -0.44 -14.38 -10.29
CA PHE A 198 -1.56 -14.19 -9.38
C PHE A 198 -2.73 -13.39 -9.95
N LEU A 199 -2.65 -12.97 -11.22
CA LEU A 199 -3.67 -12.17 -11.89
C LEU A 199 -5.09 -12.76 -11.78
N PRO A 200 -5.31 -14.08 -11.99
CA PRO A 200 -6.65 -14.67 -11.91
C PRO A 200 -7.23 -14.69 -10.49
N THR A 201 -6.38 -14.58 -9.46
CA THR A 201 -6.80 -14.70 -8.06
C THR A 201 -7.31 -13.38 -7.49
N ILE A 202 -6.93 -12.24 -8.09
CA ILE A 202 -7.29 -10.91 -7.59
C ILE A 202 -8.67 -10.52 -8.09
N ARG A 203 -9.66 -10.60 -7.21
CA ARG A 203 -11.06 -10.31 -7.51
C ARG A 203 -11.80 -9.72 -6.32
N ILE A 204 -12.89 -9.01 -6.57
CA ILE A 204 -13.82 -8.54 -5.55
C ILE A 204 -14.82 -9.68 -5.28
N PHE A 205 -15.00 -10.02 -4.01
CA PHE A 205 -15.97 -11.00 -3.56
C PHE A 205 -17.29 -10.29 -3.24
N ASN A 206 -18.33 -10.55 -4.01
CA ASN A 206 -19.65 -9.93 -3.81
C ASN A 206 -20.35 -10.42 -2.54
N ASN A 207 -19.96 -11.62 -2.07
CA ASN A 207 -20.51 -12.27 -0.90
C ASN A 207 -19.45 -12.34 0.21
N VAL A 208 -19.04 -11.21 0.75
CA VAL A 208 -18.21 -11.19 1.99
C VAL A 208 -19.15 -11.49 3.15
N TYR A 209 -19.69 -12.71 3.15
CA TYR A 209 -20.48 -13.23 4.26
C TYR A 209 -19.54 -13.54 5.41
N TYR A 210 -19.87 -12.98 6.57
CA TYR A 210 -19.29 -13.36 7.85
C TYR A 210 -17.88 -12.82 8.13
N HIS A 211 -17.81 -11.90 9.07
CA HIS A 211 -16.59 -11.66 9.83
C HIS A 211 -16.41 -12.83 10.81
N PRO A 212 -15.56 -13.79 10.54
CA PRO A 212 -15.30 -14.82 11.53
C PRO A 212 -14.72 -14.12 12.76
N PRO A 213 -15.14 -14.48 13.98
CA PRO A 213 -14.67 -13.87 15.22
C PRO A 213 -13.14 -13.96 15.41
N ASN A 214 -12.47 -14.70 14.54
CA ASN A 214 -11.03 -14.96 14.55
C ASN A 214 -10.24 -14.21 13.45
N GLU A 215 -10.85 -13.32 12.65
CA GLU A 215 -10.16 -12.61 11.55
C GLU A 215 -8.90 -11.88 12.04
N ASN A 216 -8.99 -11.18 13.16
CA ASN A 216 -7.85 -10.50 13.76
C ASN A 216 -6.69 -11.45 14.13
N LYS A 217 -6.97 -12.69 14.56
CA LYS A 217 -5.93 -13.67 14.89
C LYS A 217 -5.12 -14.05 13.66
N VAL A 218 -5.75 -14.17 12.50
CA VAL A 218 -5.06 -14.46 11.23
C VAL A 218 -4.12 -13.31 10.87
N PHE A 219 -4.58 -12.07 10.98
CA PHE A 219 -3.74 -10.90 10.76
C PHE A 219 -2.54 -10.85 11.71
N TYR A 220 -2.70 -11.26 12.98
CA TYR A 220 -1.56 -11.36 13.92
C TYR A 220 -0.56 -12.46 13.52
N HIS A 221 -1.02 -13.63 13.03
CA HIS A 221 -0.09 -14.63 12.51
C HIS A 221 0.71 -14.11 11.30
N LEU A 222 0.04 -13.44 10.35
CA LEU A 222 0.70 -12.79 9.21
C LEU A 222 1.66 -11.68 9.66
N LEU A 223 1.30 -10.92 10.70
CA LEU A 223 2.17 -9.92 11.32
C LEU A 223 3.47 -10.54 11.83
N TRP A 224 3.40 -11.62 12.61
CA TRP A 224 4.60 -12.27 13.16
C TRP A 224 5.52 -12.81 12.06
N ILE A 225 4.95 -13.39 11.00
CA ILE A 225 5.72 -13.85 9.85
C ILE A 225 6.40 -12.67 9.15
N SER A 226 5.70 -11.55 8.96
CA SER A 226 6.28 -10.36 8.32
C SER A 226 7.37 -9.70 9.18
N LEU A 227 7.23 -9.73 10.51
CA LEU A 227 8.27 -9.26 11.42
C LEU A 227 9.51 -10.19 11.41
N ALA A 228 9.31 -11.50 11.32
CA ALA A 228 10.41 -12.46 11.17
C ALA A 228 11.17 -12.21 9.85
N LEU A 229 10.45 -12.00 8.73
CA LEU A 229 11.06 -11.62 7.45
C LEU A 229 11.84 -10.33 7.54
N ALA A 230 11.27 -9.27 8.14
CA ALA A 230 11.94 -7.99 8.29
C ALA A 230 13.17 -8.08 9.20
N GLY A 231 13.09 -8.83 10.30
CA GLY A 231 14.22 -9.07 11.20
C GLY A 231 15.34 -9.84 10.51
N PHE A 232 15.01 -10.87 9.74
CA PHE A 232 15.98 -11.63 8.95
C PHE A 232 16.68 -10.73 7.91
N LEU A 233 15.91 -9.96 7.12
CA LEU A 233 16.48 -9.02 6.16
C LEU A 233 17.38 -7.96 6.83
N MET A 234 16.99 -7.48 8.02
CA MET A 234 17.83 -6.53 8.77
C MET A 234 19.18 -7.14 9.14
N VAL A 235 19.17 -8.36 9.68
CA VAL A 235 20.41 -9.07 10.05
C VAL A 235 21.28 -9.29 8.83
N LEU A 236 20.69 -9.74 7.70
CA LEU A 236 21.41 -9.94 6.45
C LEU A 236 22.09 -8.66 5.95
N ILE A 237 21.35 -7.54 5.87
CA ILE A 237 21.89 -6.25 5.43
C ILE A 237 23.08 -5.82 6.31
N LEU A 238 22.97 -5.99 7.63
CA LEU A 238 24.04 -5.66 8.55
C LEU A 238 25.25 -6.60 8.40
N MET A 239 25.03 -7.89 8.18
CA MET A 239 26.10 -8.86 7.94
C MET A 239 26.79 -8.60 6.60
N GLN A 240 26.06 -8.40 5.52
CA GLN A 240 26.57 -8.09 4.18
C GLN A 240 27.35 -6.75 4.14
N SER A 241 27.04 -5.81 5.04
CA SER A 241 27.81 -4.56 5.16
C SER A 241 29.19 -4.74 5.81
N LYS A 242 29.40 -5.83 6.56
CA LYS A 242 30.64 -6.09 7.33
C LYS A 242 31.45 -7.26 6.79
N LEU A 243 30.80 -8.25 6.22
CA LEU A 243 31.40 -9.50 5.74
C LEU A 243 31.30 -9.58 4.22
N THR A 244 32.25 -10.27 3.60
CA THR A 244 32.21 -10.62 2.17
C THR A 244 31.51 -11.97 2.04
N PHE A 245 30.41 -12.00 1.32
CA PHE A 245 29.62 -13.20 1.10
C PHE A 245 30.08 -13.93 -0.16
N SER A 246 30.15 -15.23 -0.07
CA SER A 246 30.36 -16.13 -1.21
C SER A 246 29.03 -16.38 -1.97
N ARG A 247 29.12 -16.82 -3.20
CA ARG A 247 27.93 -17.10 -4.02
C ARG A 247 26.97 -18.14 -3.39
N PRO A 248 27.43 -19.26 -2.79
CA PRO A 248 26.55 -20.19 -2.11
C PRO A 248 25.79 -19.56 -0.91
N GLU A 249 26.43 -18.64 -0.18
CA GLU A 249 25.80 -17.93 0.95
C GLU A 249 24.66 -17.02 0.44
N PHE A 250 24.88 -16.27 -0.63
CA PHE A 250 23.80 -15.47 -1.24
C PHE A 250 22.63 -16.33 -1.73
N VAL A 251 22.90 -17.53 -2.28
CA VAL A 251 21.84 -18.47 -2.69
C VAL A 251 21.08 -18.98 -1.46
N ALA A 252 21.78 -19.34 -0.38
CA ALA A 252 21.15 -19.77 0.86
C ALA A 252 20.25 -18.68 1.46
N ASP A 253 20.72 -17.43 1.49
CA ASP A 253 19.93 -16.27 1.94
C ASP A 253 18.66 -16.10 1.09
N GLY A 254 18.79 -16.20 -0.22
CA GLY A 254 17.65 -16.12 -1.14
C GLY A 254 16.61 -17.23 -0.92
N VAL A 255 17.07 -18.46 -0.62
CA VAL A 255 16.18 -19.60 -0.30
C VAL A 255 15.44 -19.35 1.02
N VAL A 256 16.11 -18.83 2.05
CA VAL A 256 15.46 -18.49 3.32
C VAL A 256 14.42 -17.39 3.13
N VAL A 257 14.74 -16.34 2.36
CA VAL A 257 13.77 -15.28 2.03
C VAL A 257 12.56 -15.85 1.28
N LEU A 258 12.77 -16.73 0.30
CA LEU A 258 11.68 -17.40 -0.41
C LEU A 258 10.83 -18.24 0.54
N PHE A 259 11.45 -19.00 1.44
CA PHE A 259 10.74 -19.80 2.45
C PHE A 259 9.86 -18.90 3.34
N LEU A 260 10.41 -17.79 3.84
CA LEU A 260 9.65 -16.84 4.67
C LEU A 260 8.50 -16.16 3.90
N LEU A 261 8.64 -15.93 2.58
CA LEU A 261 7.58 -15.43 1.72
C LEU A 261 6.48 -16.47 1.45
N LEU A 262 6.82 -17.77 1.47
CA LEU A 262 5.84 -18.85 1.31
C LEU A 262 5.15 -19.23 2.63
N LEU A 263 5.73 -18.89 3.78
CA LEU A 263 5.19 -19.28 5.09
C LEU A 263 3.75 -18.76 5.36
N PRO A 264 3.33 -17.54 4.93
CA PRO A 264 1.95 -17.11 5.06
C PRO A 264 0.94 -18.03 4.38
N LEU A 265 1.35 -18.79 3.35
CA LEU A 265 0.49 -19.75 2.66
C LEU A 265 -0.02 -20.84 3.61
N VAL A 266 0.78 -21.27 4.58
CA VAL A 266 0.37 -22.24 5.61
C VAL A 266 -0.79 -21.70 6.44
N VAL A 267 -0.74 -20.42 6.82
CA VAL A 267 -1.82 -19.76 7.57
C VAL A 267 -3.08 -19.70 6.71
N VAL A 268 -2.94 -19.37 5.44
CA VAL A 268 -4.05 -19.28 4.48
C VAL A 268 -4.73 -20.63 4.29
N PHE A 269 -3.98 -21.69 4.02
CA PHE A 269 -4.53 -23.05 3.89
C PHE A 269 -5.29 -23.48 5.14
N ARG A 270 -4.74 -23.22 6.32
CA ARG A 270 -5.38 -23.56 7.59
C ARG A 270 -6.72 -22.83 7.77
N GLU A 271 -6.81 -21.57 7.42
CA GLU A 271 -8.04 -20.78 7.59
C GLU A 271 -9.09 -21.12 6.53
N GLU A 272 -8.71 -21.34 5.27
CA GLU A 272 -9.66 -21.76 4.23
C GLU A 272 -10.24 -23.16 4.52
N ILE A 273 -9.43 -24.10 5.02
CA ILE A 273 -9.91 -25.43 5.44
C ILE A 273 -10.90 -25.31 6.62
N LYS A 274 -10.63 -24.44 7.59
CA LYS A 274 -11.57 -24.19 8.71
C LYS A 274 -12.91 -23.63 8.22
N GLN A 275 -12.87 -22.67 7.29
CA GLN A 275 -14.08 -22.10 6.71
C GLN A 275 -14.88 -23.13 5.92
N LEU A 276 -14.19 -24.02 5.17
CA LEU A 276 -14.84 -25.10 4.45
C LEU A 276 -15.56 -26.06 5.41
N LYS A 277 -14.88 -26.49 6.49
CA LYS A 277 -15.48 -27.36 7.52
C LYS A 277 -16.68 -26.71 8.20
N ALA A 278 -16.59 -25.42 8.55
CA ALA A 278 -17.69 -24.69 9.16
C ALA A 278 -18.92 -24.59 8.23
N LYS A 279 -18.72 -24.35 6.94
CA LYS A 279 -19.81 -24.37 5.94
C LYS A 279 -20.48 -25.73 5.84
N THR A 280 -19.68 -26.82 5.83
CA THR A 280 -20.21 -28.18 5.73
C THR A 280 -21.02 -28.56 6.98
N GLN A 281 -20.58 -28.15 8.18
CA GLN A 281 -21.31 -28.40 9.44
C GLN A 281 -22.61 -27.56 9.49
N GLY A 282 -22.57 -26.28 9.11
CA GLY A 282 -23.76 -25.43 9.09
C GLY A 282 -24.86 -25.93 8.13
N VAL A 283 -24.48 -26.51 6.99
CA VAL A 283 -25.44 -27.15 6.06
C VAL A 283 -26.06 -28.41 6.68
N THR A 284 -25.26 -29.19 7.41
CA THR A 284 -25.75 -30.42 8.09
C THR A 284 -26.71 -30.09 9.23
N ASP A 285 -26.43 -29.03 10.02
CA ASP A 285 -27.29 -28.59 11.12
C ASP A 285 -28.60 -27.97 10.61
N SER A 286 -28.56 -27.19 9.53
CA SER A 286 -29.76 -26.64 8.87
C SER A 286 -30.66 -27.73 8.32
N THR A 287 -30.07 -28.77 7.72
CA THR A 287 -30.84 -29.93 7.20
C THR A 287 -31.44 -30.75 8.35
N SER A 288 -30.83 -30.78 9.52
CA SER A 288 -31.36 -31.44 10.71
C SER A 288 -32.49 -30.66 11.38
N GLN A 289 -32.43 -29.33 11.38
CA GLN A 289 -33.48 -28.45 11.92
C GLN A 289 -34.72 -28.41 11.04
N LEU A 290 -34.59 -28.52 9.70
CA LEU A 290 -35.71 -28.60 8.79
C LEU A 290 -36.60 -29.87 8.98
N LYS A 291 -36.03 -30.91 9.64
CA LYS A 291 -36.79 -32.12 9.94
C LYS A 291 -37.61 -32.06 11.24
N VAL A 292 -37.45 -31.04 12.06
CA VAL A 292 -38.10 -30.89 13.37
C VAL A 292 -39.16 -29.78 13.44
N ALA A 293 -39.17 -28.87 12.48
CA ALA A 293 -40.06 -27.72 12.47
C ALA A 293 -41.25 -27.92 11.55
N THR A 294 -42.08 -28.97 11.80
CA THR A 294 -43.41 -29.07 11.25
C THR A 294 -44.42 -28.98 12.41
N GLU A 295 -44.46 -27.82 13.06
CA GLU A 295 -45.63 -27.44 13.88
C GLU A 295 -45.90 -25.93 13.71
N VAL A 296 -47.14 -25.69 13.37
CA VAL A 296 -47.80 -24.46 12.92
C VAL A 296 -47.81 -23.41 14.04
N ILE A 297 -47.31 -22.20 13.74
CA ILE A 297 -47.67 -20.99 14.48
C ILE A 297 -48.15 -19.92 13.48
N PRO A 298 -49.34 -19.35 13.67
CA PRO A 298 -49.91 -18.35 12.74
C PRO A 298 -49.19 -16.98 12.90
N PRO A 299 -49.07 -16.19 11.81
CA PRO A 299 -48.36 -14.93 11.83
C PRO A 299 -49.14 -13.81 12.56
N PRO A 300 -48.49 -12.92 13.27
CA PRO A 300 -49.09 -11.66 13.71
C PRO A 300 -49.11 -10.65 12.55
N ASN A 301 -50.31 -10.11 12.27
CA ASN A 301 -50.50 -8.97 11.40
C ASN A 301 -49.68 -7.77 11.87
N VAL A 302 -48.74 -7.33 11.02
CA VAL A 302 -48.19 -5.98 11.10
C VAL A 302 -48.37 -5.34 9.74
N GLU A 303 -49.38 -4.48 9.67
CA GLU A 303 -49.51 -3.50 8.59
C GLU A 303 -48.29 -2.54 8.67
N GLN A 304 -47.39 -2.63 7.72
CA GLN A 304 -46.43 -1.58 7.44
C GLN A 304 -46.76 -0.95 6.08
N GLU A 305 -47.30 0.26 6.16
CA GLU A 305 -47.42 1.17 5.02
C GLU A 305 -46.04 1.39 4.40
N VAL A 306 -45.90 0.96 3.16
CA VAL A 306 -44.78 1.30 2.29
C VAL A 306 -45.11 2.64 1.64
N PRO A 307 -44.35 3.71 1.89
CA PRO A 307 -44.49 4.92 1.09
C PRO A 307 -43.92 4.66 -0.29
N ALA A 308 -44.77 4.53 -1.28
CA ALA A 308 -44.39 4.56 -2.68
C ALA A 308 -43.81 5.95 -3.02
N THR A 309 -42.49 6.05 -3.01
CA THR A 309 -41.82 7.23 -3.52
C THR A 309 -41.69 7.09 -5.03
N THR A 310 -42.64 7.61 -5.74
CA THR A 310 -42.52 7.96 -7.16
C THR A 310 -41.39 8.96 -7.32
N GLY A 311 -40.21 8.45 -7.68
CA GLY A 311 -39.07 9.27 -8.02
C GLY A 311 -39.30 10.00 -9.32
N SER A 312 -39.74 11.26 -9.24
CA SER A 312 -39.55 12.22 -10.31
C SER A 312 -38.06 12.37 -10.56
N LEU A 313 -37.61 12.06 -11.77
CA LEU A 313 -36.28 12.40 -12.29
C LEU A 313 -36.16 13.93 -12.39
N GLU A 314 -35.96 14.59 -11.23
CA GLU A 314 -35.42 15.93 -11.23
C GLU A 314 -33.94 15.85 -11.65
N LYS A 315 -33.61 16.42 -12.80
CA LYS A 315 -32.27 16.81 -13.19
C LYS A 315 -31.75 17.84 -12.18
N SER A 316 -31.41 17.39 -10.98
CA SER A 316 -30.75 18.22 -9.98
C SER A 316 -29.40 18.60 -10.54
N SER A 317 -29.13 19.90 -10.64
CA SER A 317 -27.87 20.48 -11.11
C SER A 317 -26.70 19.76 -10.46
N CYS A 318 -25.78 19.20 -11.23
CA CYS A 318 -24.61 18.44 -10.79
C CYS A 318 -23.80 19.18 -9.71
N PHE A 319 -23.75 20.51 -9.76
CA PHE A 319 -23.09 21.37 -8.77
C PHE A 319 -23.78 21.38 -7.38
N ARG A 320 -25.10 21.27 -7.34
CA ARG A 320 -25.84 21.30 -6.07
C ARG A 320 -25.64 20.04 -5.25
N ASN A 321 -25.41 18.89 -5.91
CA ASN A 321 -25.08 17.63 -5.28
C ASN A 321 -23.65 17.59 -4.71
N ILE A 322 -22.69 18.31 -5.29
CA ILE A 322 -21.29 18.35 -4.82
C ILE A 322 -21.22 19.03 -3.44
N LEU A 323 -22.02 20.05 -3.17
CA LEU A 323 -22.00 20.82 -1.92
C LEU A 323 -22.79 20.16 -0.77
N ASN A 324 -23.57 19.10 -1.04
CA ASN A 324 -24.30 18.33 -0.02
C ASN A 324 -23.67 16.92 0.10
N PRO A 325 -22.53 16.76 0.79
CA PRO A 325 -21.91 15.45 0.96
C PRO A 325 -22.76 14.57 1.89
N PRO A 326 -22.75 13.23 1.68
CA PRO A 326 -23.39 12.28 2.56
C PRO A 326 -22.72 12.28 3.96
N LYS A 327 -23.28 11.52 4.91
CA LYS A 327 -22.68 11.39 6.23
C LYS A 327 -21.33 10.66 6.14
N ARG A 328 -20.40 10.99 7.05
CA ARG A 328 -19.11 10.28 7.12
C ARG A 328 -19.30 8.78 7.28
N GLY A 329 -18.54 8.00 6.53
CA GLY A 329 -18.64 6.54 6.50
C GLY A 329 -19.60 5.98 5.46
N GLU A 330 -20.40 6.84 4.83
CA GLU A 330 -21.18 6.50 3.65
C GLU A 330 -20.34 6.69 2.37
N ASP A 331 -20.81 6.16 1.24
CA ASP A 331 -20.08 6.25 -0.02
C ASP A 331 -20.23 7.65 -0.66
N TYR A 332 -19.14 8.38 -0.70
CA TYR A 332 -19.04 9.68 -1.38
C TYR A 332 -18.84 9.47 -2.88
N THR A 333 -19.38 10.38 -3.70
CA THR A 333 -18.92 10.52 -5.09
C THR A 333 -17.51 11.11 -5.12
N ILE A 334 -16.77 10.88 -6.20
CA ILE A 334 -15.39 11.36 -6.33
C ILE A 334 -15.30 12.88 -6.11
N LEU A 335 -16.18 13.66 -6.75
CA LEU A 335 -16.17 15.11 -6.61
C LEU A 335 -16.58 15.59 -5.21
N GLN A 336 -17.57 14.97 -4.57
CA GLN A 336 -17.93 15.29 -3.19
C GLN A 336 -16.78 15.06 -2.22
N ALA A 337 -16.04 13.95 -2.40
CA ALA A 337 -14.87 13.66 -1.57
C ALA A 337 -13.75 14.68 -1.81
N LEU A 338 -13.42 14.96 -3.07
CA LEU A 338 -12.34 15.88 -3.43
C LEU A 338 -12.55 17.29 -2.88
N PHE A 339 -13.78 17.81 -2.96
CA PHE A 339 -14.11 19.15 -2.46
C PHE A 339 -14.55 19.16 -0.99
N SER A 340 -14.56 18.02 -0.31
CA SER A 340 -14.88 17.99 1.11
C SER A 340 -13.77 18.66 1.95
N ILE A 341 -14.17 19.40 2.97
CA ILE A 341 -13.23 20.04 3.89
C ILE A 341 -12.32 18.99 4.55
N ASP A 342 -12.84 17.80 4.86
CA ASP A 342 -12.06 16.73 5.51
C ASP A 342 -10.96 16.20 4.60
N MET A 343 -11.20 16.05 3.28
CA MET A 343 -10.18 15.67 2.29
C MET A 343 -9.14 16.79 2.11
N LEU A 344 -9.57 18.04 2.00
CA LEU A 344 -8.66 19.18 1.84
C LEU A 344 -7.73 19.32 3.04
N ILE A 345 -8.25 19.14 4.25
CA ILE A 345 -7.44 19.14 5.49
C ILE A 345 -6.44 17.98 5.46
N LEU A 346 -6.88 16.77 5.15
CA LEU A 346 -6.01 15.59 5.08
C LEU A 346 -4.93 15.75 4.01
N PHE A 347 -5.30 16.26 2.84
CA PHE A 347 -4.38 16.52 1.73
C PHE A 347 -3.32 17.56 2.11
N ALA A 348 -3.72 18.69 2.70
CA ALA A 348 -2.80 19.73 3.16
C ALA A 348 -1.87 19.21 4.29
N ALA A 349 -2.40 18.45 5.26
CA ALA A 349 -1.60 17.84 6.30
C ALA A 349 -0.56 16.86 5.72
N THR A 350 -0.93 16.09 4.68
CA THR A 350 -0.03 15.15 4.01
C THR A 350 1.06 15.86 3.20
N ILE A 351 0.75 16.98 2.52
CA ILE A 351 1.74 17.78 1.79
C ILE A 351 2.92 18.13 2.71
N PHE A 352 2.66 18.70 3.87
CA PHE A 352 3.71 19.16 4.77
C PHE A 352 4.27 18.03 5.66
N GLY A 353 3.43 17.10 6.12
CA GLY A 353 3.85 16.00 6.97
C GLY A 353 4.67 14.95 6.23
N ALA A 354 4.09 14.31 5.22
CA ALA A 354 4.77 13.30 4.41
C ALA A 354 5.83 13.92 3.50
N GLY A 355 5.57 15.11 2.93
CA GLY A 355 6.54 15.84 2.12
C GLY A 355 7.80 16.22 2.90
N GLY A 356 7.69 16.64 4.16
CA GLY A 356 8.82 16.93 5.05
C GLY A 356 9.65 15.69 5.35
N ALA A 357 8.99 14.58 5.72
CA ALA A 357 9.66 13.31 5.97
C ALA A 357 10.34 12.77 4.70
N LEU A 358 9.69 12.84 3.53
CA LEU A 358 10.26 12.42 2.25
C LEU A 358 11.47 13.29 1.86
N THR A 359 11.43 14.60 2.11
CA THR A 359 12.58 15.50 1.92
C THR A 359 13.79 15.05 2.73
N ALA A 360 13.60 14.64 3.98
CA ALA A 360 14.69 14.10 4.80
C ALA A 360 15.25 12.79 4.24
N VAL A 361 14.37 11.90 3.75
CA VAL A 361 14.75 10.62 3.13
C VAL A 361 15.60 10.82 1.87
N ASP A 362 15.13 11.68 0.96
CA ASP A 362 15.81 11.92 -0.32
C ASP A 362 17.18 12.55 -0.15
N ASN A 363 17.35 13.39 0.88
CA ASN A 363 18.61 14.07 1.16
C ASN A 363 19.50 13.38 2.19
N LEU A 364 19.07 12.25 2.77
CA LEU A 364 19.77 11.61 3.90
C LEU A 364 21.24 11.29 3.59
N GLY A 365 21.53 10.84 2.38
CA GLY A 365 22.88 10.58 1.91
C GLY A 365 23.74 11.85 1.77
N GLN A 366 23.15 12.94 1.32
CA GLN A 366 23.86 14.24 1.19
C GLN A 366 24.04 14.90 2.56
N ILE A 367 23.04 14.82 3.43
CA ILE A 367 23.14 15.27 4.82
C ILE A 367 24.28 14.56 5.54
N GLY A 368 24.37 13.23 5.40
CA GLY A 368 25.48 12.45 5.96
C GLY A 368 26.84 12.89 5.44
N ARG A 369 26.96 13.14 4.14
CA ARG A 369 28.22 13.65 3.52
C ARG A 369 28.58 15.04 4.02
N SER A 370 27.64 15.98 4.08
CA SER A 370 27.89 17.33 4.57
C SER A 370 28.29 17.36 6.03
N LEU A 371 27.79 16.43 6.85
CA LEU A 371 28.17 16.28 8.26
C LEU A 371 29.46 15.48 8.46
N GLY A 372 30.14 15.02 7.39
CA GLY A 372 31.42 14.32 7.46
C GLY A 372 31.31 12.83 7.84
N TYR A 373 30.14 12.21 7.76
CA TYR A 373 29.99 10.77 8.02
C TYR A 373 30.69 9.93 6.93
N PRO A 374 31.36 8.83 7.30
CA PRO A 374 31.95 7.90 6.34
C PRO A 374 30.87 7.21 5.49
N ARG A 375 31.23 6.81 4.26
CA ARG A 375 30.30 6.17 3.31
C ARG A 375 29.57 4.96 3.91
N LYS A 376 30.25 4.14 4.71
CA LYS A 376 29.64 2.98 5.41
C LYS A 376 28.49 3.41 6.32
N SER A 377 28.63 4.49 7.08
CA SER A 377 27.56 5.02 7.93
C SER A 377 26.37 5.53 7.12
N ILE A 378 26.61 6.12 5.97
CA ILE A 378 25.53 6.60 5.07
C ILE A 378 24.69 5.42 4.57
N THR A 379 25.31 4.33 4.16
CA THR A 379 24.60 3.10 3.78
C THR A 379 23.77 2.56 4.95
N THR A 380 24.31 2.59 6.17
CA THR A 380 23.60 2.18 7.38
C THR A 380 22.36 3.05 7.62
N PHE A 381 22.42 4.37 7.43
CA PHE A 381 21.24 5.25 7.59
C PHE A 381 20.12 4.90 6.62
N VAL A 382 20.45 4.65 5.35
CA VAL A 382 19.47 4.28 4.33
C VAL A 382 18.82 2.92 4.66
N SER A 383 19.61 1.96 5.13
CA SER A 383 19.10 0.63 5.53
C SER A 383 18.20 0.73 6.76
N LEU A 384 18.61 1.48 7.80
CA LEU A 384 17.79 1.74 8.99
C LEU A 384 16.47 2.40 8.60
N LEU A 385 16.50 3.42 7.76
CA LEU A 385 15.32 4.12 7.30
C LEU A 385 14.33 3.17 6.63
N SER A 386 14.77 2.26 5.76
CA SER A 386 13.91 1.31 5.05
C SER A 386 13.22 0.34 6.02
N ILE A 387 13.96 -0.21 6.99
CA ILE A 387 13.42 -1.14 7.97
C ILE A 387 12.42 -0.44 8.90
N TRP A 388 12.76 0.76 9.39
CA TRP A 388 11.86 1.52 10.25
C TRP A 388 10.65 2.04 9.48
N ASN A 389 10.77 2.30 8.18
CA ASN A 389 9.63 2.62 7.32
C ASN A 389 8.64 1.43 7.23
N TYR A 390 9.14 0.21 7.07
CA TYR A 390 8.31 -0.99 7.17
C TYR A 390 7.64 -1.07 8.55
N LEU A 391 8.44 -0.97 9.62
CA LEU A 391 7.92 -1.10 10.98
C LEU A 391 6.87 -0.02 11.30
N GLY A 392 7.09 1.22 10.85
CA GLY A 392 6.12 2.31 10.97
C GLY A 392 4.78 1.99 10.31
N ARG A 393 4.80 1.43 9.10
CA ARG A 393 3.58 1.02 8.38
C ARG A 393 2.80 -0.04 9.16
N VAL A 394 3.48 -1.06 9.62
CA VAL A 394 2.88 -2.19 10.31
C VAL A 394 2.38 -1.78 11.70
N VAL A 395 3.23 -1.12 12.50
CA VAL A 395 2.86 -0.68 13.85
C VAL A 395 1.68 0.32 13.80
N ALA A 396 1.74 1.31 12.93
CA ALA A 396 0.64 2.28 12.79
C ALA A 396 -0.66 1.61 12.34
N GLY A 397 -0.59 0.65 11.42
CA GLY A 397 -1.74 -0.11 10.97
C GLY A 397 -2.42 -0.86 12.11
N PHE A 398 -1.67 -1.72 12.80
CA PHE A 398 -2.21 -2.54 13.90
C PHE A 398 -2.55 -1.73 15.15
N ALA A 399 -1.66 -0.82 15.59
CA ALA A 399 -1.91 0.00 16.77
C ALA A 399 -3.15 0.89 16.59
N SER A 400 -3.31 1.51 15.39
CA SER A 400 -4.48 2.33 15.12
C SER A 400 -5.78 1.53 15.12
N GLU A 401 -5.75 0.26 14.65
CA GLU A 401 -6.91 -0.63 14.71
C GLU A 401 -7.29 -0.97 16.16
N ILE A 402 -6.30 -1.36 16.97
CA ILE A 402 -6.50 -1.67 18.39
C ILE A 402 -7.05 -0.47 19.15
N LEU A 403 -6.44 0.71 18.96
CA LEU A 403 -6.84 1.95 19.62
C LEU A 403 -8.24 2.40 19.20
N LEU A 404 -8.60 2.21 17.94
CA LEU A 404 -9.92 2.51 17.43
C LEU A 404 -10.98 1.58 18.02
N ILE A 405 -10.76 0.26 17.99
CA ILE A 405 -11.74 -0.72 18.48
C ILE A 405 -11.91 -0.63 19.99
N LYS A 406 -10.79 -0.61 20.74
CA LYS A 406 -10.78 -0.70 22.21
C LYS A 406 -11.05 0.64 22.90
N TYR A 407 -10.45 1.72 22.39
CA TYR A 407 -10.46 3.03 23.07
C TYR A 407 -11.19 4.10 22.26
N LYS A 408 -11.73 3.80 21.08
CA LYS A 408 -12.42 4.75 20.20
C LYS A 408 -11.58 5.99 19.86
N VAL A 409 -10.26 5.82 19.78
CA VAL A 409 -9.32 6.89 19.42
C VAL A 409 -9.41 7.15 17.92
N PRO A 410 -9.65 8.39 17.48
CA PRO A 410 -9.70 8.74 16.07
C PRO A 410 -8.35 8.50 15.37
N ARG A 411 -8.34 7.88 14.18
CA ARG A 411 -7.09 7.70 13.40
C ARG A 411 -6.39 9.02 13.05
N PRO A 412 -7.09 10.14 12.74
CA PRO A 412 -6.42 11.43 12.58
C PRO A 412 -5.60 11.88 13.79
N PHE A 413 -5.98 11.47 15.02
CA PHE A 413 -5.17 11.75 16.21
C PHE A 413 -3.83 11.01 16.16
N MET A 414 -3.84 9.74 15.78
CA MET A 414 -2.61 8.97 15.59
C MET A 414 -1.71 9.59 14.51
N LEU A 415 -2.31 10.08 13.42
CA LEU A 415 -1.59 10.79 12.36
C LEU A 415 -0.91 12.05 12.91
N THR A 416 -1.63 12.83 13.73
CA THR A 416 -1.08 14.04 14.40
C THR A 416 0.11 13.69 15.30
N VAL A 417 0.00 12.63 16.12
CA VAL A 417 1.09 12.16 17.01
C VAL A 417 2.31 11.74 16.21
N VAL A 418 2.12 11.02 15.11
CA VAL A 418 3.22 10.59 14.21
C VAL A 418 3.90 11.80 13.55
N MET A 419 3.15 12.82 13.14
CA MET A 419 3.72 14.06 12.60
C MET A 419 4.51 14.83 13.66
N LEU A 420 4.02 14.90 14.91
CA LEU A 420 4.76 15.51 16.03
C LEU A 420 6.09 14.77 16.29
N LEU A 421 6.07 13.44 16.24
CA LEU A 421 7.30 12.64 16.35
C LEU A 421 8.27 12.92 15.17
N SER A 422 7.75 13.13 13.97
CA SER A 422 8.55 13.51 12.80
C SER A 422 9.29 14.84 13.00
N CYS A 423 8.68 15.81 13.69
CA CYS A 423 9.33 17.07 14.02
C CYS A 423 10.62 16.87 14.86
N VAL A 424 10.63 15.87 15.76
CA VAL A 424 11.83 15.52 16.52
C VAL A 424 12.95 15.07 15.57
N GLY A 425 12.62 14.22 14.57
CA GLY A 425 13.58 13.81 13.56
C GLY A 425 14.13 14.97 12.73
N HIS A 426 13.28 15.91 12.32
CA HIS A 426 13.69 17.11 11.59
C HIS A 426 14.59 18.02 12.43
N ILE A 427 14.30 18.20 13.72
CA ILE A 427 15.12 18.98 14.65
C ILE A 427 16.51 18.33 14.82
N LEU A 428 16.57 17.01 14.95
CA LEU A 428 17.86 16.28 15.05
C LEU A 428 18.75 16.51 13.83
N ILE A 429 18.15 16.58 12.62
CA ILE A 429 18.90 16.92 11.40
C ILE A 429 19.33 18.38 11.42
N ALA A 430 18.45 19.31 11.83
CA ALA A 430 18.77 20.74 11.89
C ALA A 430 19.88 21.07 12.89
N LEU A 431 19.95 20.36 14.01
CA LEU A 431 20.99 20.53 15.03
C LEU A 431 22.34 19.94 14.59
N GLY A 432 22.32 18.84 13.81
CA GLY A 432 23.52 18.19 13.31
C GLY A 432 24.47 17.70 14.41
N ALA A 433 23.93 17.33 15.59
CA ALA A 433 24.72 16.83 16.71
C ALA A 433 25.44 15.51 16.35
N PRO A 434 26.56 15.17 16.99
CA PRO A 434 27.24 13.90 16.77
C PRO A 434 26.26 12.72 16.92
N ASN A 435 26.28 11.79 15.97
CA ASN A 435 25.41 10.61 15.92
C ASN A 435 23.90 10.88 15.82
N SER A 436 23.44 12.14 15.78
CA SER A 436 22.01 12.48 15.67
C SER A 436 21.35 11.89 14.42
N LEU A 437 22.11 11.70 13.34
CA LEU A 437 21.58 11.21 12.07
C LEU A 437 21.14 9.74 12.13
N TYR A 438 21.70 8.92 13.03
CA TYR A 438 21.21 7.55 13.28
C TYR A 438 19.80 7.58 13.87
N PHE A 439 19.58 8.40 14.91
CA PHE A 439 18.27 8.55 15.53
C PHE A 439 17.28 9.22 14.57
N ALA A 440 17.70 10.22 13.82
CA ALA A 440 16.87 10.88 12.83
C ALA A 440 16.41 9.89 11.74
N SER A 441 17.28 9.03 11.22
CA SER A 441 16.92 8.03 10.21
C SER A 441 15.87 7.02 10.71
N VAL A 442 15.98 6.60 11.97
CA VAL A 442 15.00 5.73 12.65
C VAL A 442 13.65 6.43 12.76
N ILE A 443 13.62 7.63 13.34
CA ILE A 443 12.38 8.39 13.59
C ILE A 443 11.68 8.76 12.27
N ILE A 444 12.43 9.32 11.31
CA ILE A 444 11.88 9.73 10.03
C ILE A 444 11.37 8.53 9.24
N GLY A 445 12.14 7.42 9.22
CA GLY A 445 11.71 6.19 8.56
C GLY A 445 10.40 5.69 9.14
N PHE A 446 10.31 5.55 10.46
CA PHE A 446 9.09 5.12 11.16
C PHE A 446 7.91 6.05 10.87
N CYS A 447 8.10 7.36 11.00
CA CYS A 447 7.03 8.34 10.81
C CYS A 447 6.51 8.37 9.37
N LEU A 448 7.40 8.30 8.37
CA LEU A 448 6.98 8.24 6.96
C LEU A 448 6.16 6.99 6.69
N GLY A 449 6.59 5.83 7.20
CA GLY A 449 5.83 4.58 7.06
C GLY A 449 4.46 4.66 7.70
N ALA A 450 4.40 5.15 8.94
CA ALA A 450 3.15 5.28 9.70
C ALA A 450 2.14 6.22 9.02
N GLN A 451 2.58 7.36 8.51
CA GLN A 451 1.73 8.32 7.79
C GLN A 451 1.03 7.69 6.59
N TRP A 452 1.74 6.87 5.80
CA TRP A 452 1.14 6.19 4.65
C TRP A 452 -0.01 5.25 5.03
N SER A 453 0.17 4.42 6.05
CA SER A 453 -0.87 3.48 6.49
C SER A 453 -2.09 4.20 7.07
N LEU A 454 -1.85 5.23 7.89
CA LEU A 454 -2.92 6.00 8.53
C LEU A 454 -3.73 6.83 7.53
N MET A 455 -3.08 7.52 6.60
CA MET A 455 -3.74 8.33 5.59
C MET A 455 -4.73 7.49 4.77
N PHE A 456 -4.30 6.34 4.27
CA PHE A 456 -5.17 5.49 3.45
C PHE A 456 -6.32 4.86 4.25
N ALA A 457 -6.08 4.53 5.52
CA ALA A 457 -7.15 4.06 6.40
C ALA A 457 -8.19 5.17 6.66
N ILE A 458 -7.76 6.40 6.95
CA ILE A 458 -8.64 7.55 7.14
C ILE A 458 -9.50 7.81 5.90
N ILE A 459 -8.92 7.79 4.69
CA ILE A 459 -9.66 7.98 3.45
C ILE A 459 -10.74 6.90 3.30
N SER A 460 -10.41 5.62 3.54
CA SER A 460 -11.38 4.53 3.42
C SER A 460 -12.53 4.61 4.42
N GLU A 461 -12.27 5.16 5.61
CA GLU A 461 -13.26 5.24 6.68
C GLU A 461 -14.20 6.43 6.54
N ILE A 462 -13.68 7.60 6.15
CA ILE A 462 -14.47 8.81 6.05
C ILE A 462 -15.32 8.83 4.78
N PHE A 463 -14.75 8.39 3.65
CA PHE A 463 -15.37 8.56 2.32
C PHE A 463 -15.99 7.29 1.73
N GLY A 464 -15.99 6.17 2.48
CA GLY A 464 -16.53 4.90 2.02
C GLY A 464 -15.60 4.13 1.07
N LEU A 465 -16.10 3.00 0.54
CA LEU A 465 -15.30 2.08 -0.27
C LEU A 465 -15.66 2.09 -1.76
N LYS A 466 -16.78 2.67 -2.15
CA LYS A 466 -17.27 2.65 -3.54
C LYS A 466 -16.23 3.22 -4.51
N HIS A 467 -15.75 4.43 -4.25
CA HIS A 467 -14.76 5.13 -5.08
C HIS A 467 -13.37 5.17 -4.44
N TYR A 468 -13.09 4.24 -3.53
CA TYR A 468 -11.84 4.21 -2.77
C TYR A 468 -10.60 4.13 -3.66
N SER A 469 -10.67 3.45 -4.81
CA SER A 469 -9.56 3.33 -5.76
C SER A 469 -9.04 4.69 -6.21
N THR A 470 -9.94 5.57 -6.61
CA THR A 470 -9.61 6.93 -7.07
C THR A 470 -9.17 7.82 -5.92
N LEU A 471 -9.88 7.78 -4.79
CA LEU A 471 -9.60 8.61 -3.62
C LEU A 471 -8.27 8.24 -2.95
N TYR A 472 -7.93 6.95 -2.90
CA TYR A 472 -6.63 6.45 -2.46
C TYR A 472 -5.48 7.05 -3.29
N ASN A 473 -5.59 6.99 -4.61
CA ASN A 473 -4.57 7.51 -5.51
C ASN A 473 -4.51 9.05 -5.47
N PHE A 474 -5.64 9.74 -5.34
CA PHE A 474 -5.66 11.19 -5.15
C PHE A 474 -4.94 11.60 -3.86
N GLY A 475 -5.21 10.94 -2.74
CA GLY A 475 -4.50 11.20 -1.49
C GLY A 475 -2.99 11.02 -1.61
N ALA A 476 -2.53 10.05 -2.41
CA ALA A 476 -1.11 9.80 -2.65
C ALA A 476 -0.41 10.98 -3.38
N VAL A 477 -1.12 11.75 -4.21
CA VAL A 477 -0.56 12.91 -4.94
C VAL A 477 -0.09 14.03 -4.01
N ALA A 478 -0.60 14.11 -2.78
CA ALA A 478 -0.14 15.09 -1.80
C ALA A 478 1.37 14.96 -1.50
N SER A 479 1.91 13.74 -1.52
CA SER A 479 3.33 13.49 -1.22
C SER A 479 4.30 14.09 -2.25
N PRO A 480 4.18 13.87 -3.57
CA PRO A 480 5.05 14.51 -4.55
C PRO A 480 4.88 16.04 -4.61
N VAL A 481 3.68 16.55 -4.36
CA VAL A 481 3.48 18.01 -4.23
C VAL A 481 4.29 18.55 -3.05
N GLY A 482 4.23 17.87 -1.90
CA GLY A 482 5.02 18.24 -0.72
C GLY A 482 6.53 18.12 -0.96
N SER A 483 6.99 17.03 -1.59
CA SER A 483 8.39 16.86 -1.96
C SER A 483 8.86 17.94 -2.93
N TYR A 484 8.06 18.32 -3.94
CA TYR A 484 8.43 19.42 -4.82
C TYR A 484 8.62 20.75 -4.07
N ILE A 485 7.69 21.10 -3.19
CA ILE A 485 7.74 22.35 -2.43
C ILE A 485 8.91 22.35 -1.45
N LEU A 486 9.03 21.30 -0.62
CA LEU A 486 9.97 21.28 0.50
C LEU A 486 11.36 20.76 0.11
N ASN A 487 11.47 19.83 -0.83
CA ASN A 487 12.75 19.30 -1.27
C ASN A 487 13.35 20.17 -2.38
N VAL A 488 12.64 20.32 -3.52
CA VAL A 488 13.20 20.97 -4.70
C VAL A 488 13.27 22.49 -4.51
N ARG A 489 12.15 23.13 -4.13
CA ARG A 489 12.06 24.60 -4.08
C ARG A 489 12.65 25.21 -2.80
N LEU A 490 12.55 24.53 -1.67
CA LEU A 490 13.09 25.03 -0.41
C LEU A 490 14.51 24.50 -0.13
N THR A 491 14.64 23.18 0.06
CA THR A 491 15.91 22.56 0.51
C THR A 491 17.01 22.72 -0.54
N GLY A 492 16.71 22.44 -1.82
CA GLY A 492 17.68 22.57 -2.90
C GLY A 492 18.20 23.99 -3.06
N VAL A 493 17.29 24.99 -3.05
CA VAL A 493 17.68 26.41 -3.19
C VAL A 493 18.53 26.89 -2.00
N LEU A 494 18.17 26.51 -0.77
CA LEU A 494 18.93 26.90 0.42
C LEU A 494 20.31 26.21 0.46
N TYR A 495 20.38 24.93 0.08
CA TYR A 495 21.63 24.19 -0.04
C TYR A 495 22.57 24.83 -1.06
N ASP A 496 22.10 25.12 -2.26
CA ASP A 496 22.90 25.74 -3.33
C ASP A 496 23.38 27.12 -2.93
N LYS A 497 22.55 27.92 -2.26
CA LYS A 497 22.91 29.24 -1.76
C LYS A 497 24.07 29.19 -0.75
N GLU A 498 24.00 28.26 0.21
CA GLU A 498 25.04 28.09 1.21
C GLU A 498 26.32 27.51 0.60
N ALA A 499 26.21 26.53 -0.31
CA ALA A 499 27.35 25.96 -1.02
C ALA A 499 28.09 27.02 -1.88
N LEU A 500 27.36 27.91 -2.58
CA LEU A 500 27.95 29.03 -3.31
C LEU A 500 28.64 30.03 -2.40
N LYS A 501 28.06 30.29 -1.21
CA LYS A 501 28.70 31.15 -0.20
C LYS A 501 30.03 30.57 0.28
N GLN A 502 30.05 29.25 0.58
CA GLN A 502 31.29 28.56 0.97
C GLN A 502 32.33 28.54 -0.15
N LEU A 503 31.89 28.38 -1.41
CA LEU A 503 32.78 28.40 -2.57
C LEU A 503 33.45 29.79 -2.75
N LYS A 504 32.65 30.87 -2.65
CA LYS A 504 33.14 32.26 -2.69
C LYS A 504 34.11 32.56 -1.56
N ALA A 505 33.85 32.08 -0.35
CA ALA A 505 34.74 32.25 0.79
C ALA A 505 36.12 31.57 0.58
N LYS A 506 36.20 30.55 -0.27
CA LYS A 506 37.46 29.89 -0.70
C LYS A 506 38.12 30.54 -1.92
N GLY A 507 37.62 31.68 -2.39
CA GLY A 507 38.15 32.34 -3.58
C GLY A 507 37.88 31.61 -4.90
N LEU A 508 36.98 30.65 -4.93
CA LEU A 508 36.68 29.83 -6.11
C LEU A 508 35.38 30.28 -6.76
N SER A 509 35.31 30.25 -8.11
CA SER A 509 34.12 30.51 -8.87
C SER A 509 33.42 29.18 -9.28
N ARG A 510 32.10 29.22 -9.48
CA ARG A 510 31.33 28.09 -9.97
C ARG A 510 31.81 27.69 -11.36
N GLN A 511 32.28 26.46 -11.53
CA GLN A 511 32.60 25.87 -12.83
C GLN A 511 31.38 25.09 -13.34
N ALA A 512 30.97 25.31 -14.59
CA ALA A 512 29.91 24.55 -15.21
C ALA A 512 30.27 23.05 -15.23
N GLY A 513 29.34 22.19 -14.81
CA GLY A 513 29.53 20.74 -14.79
C GLY A 513 30.17 20.16 -13.51
N LYS A 514 30.69 20.98 -12.59
CA LYS A 514 31.17 20.48 -11.27
C LYS A 514 30.06 20.49 -10.23
N GLU A 515 29.98 19.38 -9.46
CA GLU A 515 29.06 19.25 -8.33
C GLU A 515 29.34 20.32 -7.27
N LEU A 516 28.28 20.98 -6.82
CA LEU A 516 28.33 21.97 -5.75
C LEU A 516 28.25 21.23 -4.41
N ASN A 517 29.37 21.15 -3.69
CA ASN A 517 29.45 20.46 -2.40
C ASN A 517 29.43 21.47 -1.26
N CYS A 518 28.49 21.29 -0.34
CA CYS A 518 28.38 22.05 0.90
C CYS A 518 28.85 21.19 2.08
N VAL A 519 29.61 21.80 3.02
CA VAL A 519 30.15 21.12 4.19
C VAL A 519 29.68 21.79 5.48
N GLY A 520 29.30 20.98 6.46
CA GLY A 520 28.84 21.41 7.77
C GLY A 520 27.33 21.47 7.93
N VAL A 521 26.91 21.67 9.17
CA VAL A 521 25.49 21.70 9.58
C VAL A 521 24.70 22.82 8.87
N GLN A 522 25.36 23.92 8.52
CA GLN A 522 24.74 25.10 7.89
C GLN A 522 24.04 24.75 6.56
N CYS A 523 24.48 23.70 5.85
CA CYS A 523 23.95 23.28 4.56
C CYS A 523 22.45 22.91 4.61
N TYR A 524 21.99 22.35 5.70
CA TYR A 524 20.62 21.86 5.86
C TYR A 524 19.89 22.50 7.04
N ARG A 525 20.57 23.15 7.96
CA ARG A 525 20.00 23.69 9.20
C ARG A 525 18.74 24.52 8.95
N MET A 526 18.86 25.54 8.08
CA MET A 526 17.73 26.44 7.82
C MET A 526 16.56 25.73 7.14
N ALA A 527 16.84 24.84 6.19
CA ALA A 527 15.82 24.06 5.52
C ALA A 527 15.03 23.20 6.52
N PHE A 528 15.70 22.47 7.40
CA PHE A 528 15.03 21.61 8.37
C PHE A 528 14.34 22.36 9.52
N VAL A 529 14.76 23.56 9.86
CA VAL A 529 14.00 24.46 10.75
C VAL A 529 12.67 24.85 10.11
N ILE A 530 12.68 25.24 8.84
CA ILE A 530 11.47 25.62 8.11
C ILE A 530 10.56 24.38 7.91
N ILE A 531 11.13 23.22 7.56
CA ILE A 531 10.38 21.96 7.44
C ILE A 531 9.72 21.57 8.76
N THR A 532 10.42 21.76 9.89
CA THR A 532 9.84 21.52 11.22
C THR A 532 8.64 22.42 11.47
N ALA A 533 8.75 23.72 11.17
CA ALA A 533 7.63 24.65 11.29
C ALA A 533 6.46 24.28 10.38
N ALA A 534 6.72 23.88 9.14
CA ALA A 534 5.70 23.41 8.21
C ALA A 534 5.02 22.10 8.69
N THR A 535 5.79 21.18 9.27
CA THR A 535 5.24 19.94 9.85
C THR A 535 4.42 20.21 11.11
N LEU A 536 4.82 21.16 11.95
CA LEU A 536 4.01 21.62 13.10
C LEU A 536 2.68 22.25 12.63
N PHE A 537 2.72 23.02 11.56
CA PHE A 537 1.50 23.54 10.92
C PHE A 537 0.60 22.40 10.42
N ALA A 538 1.18 21.34 9.82
CA ALA A 538 0.46 20.13 9.43
C ALA A 538 -0.17 19.42 10.64
N CYS A 539 0.52 19.36 11.79
CA CYS A 539 -0.02 18.82 13.04
C CYS A 539 -1.26 19.60 13.49
N PHE A 540 -1.21 20.93 13.42
CA PHE A 540 -2.36 21.78 13.75
C PHE A 540 -3.55 21.51 12.80
N ILE A 541 -3.31 21.48 11.50
CA ILE A 541 -4.35 21.16 10.49
C ILE A 541 -4.93 19.75 10.74
N SER A 542 -4.08 18.76 10.98
CA SER A 542 -4.50 17.38 11.29
C SER A 542 -5.32 17.32 12.59
N PHE A 543 -4.97 18.12 13.59
CA PHE A 543 -5.74 18.22 14.84
C PHE A 543 -7.13 18.80 14.62
N VAL A 544 -7.30 19.76 13.70
CA VAL A 544 -8.64 20.22 13.28
C VAL A 544 -9.45 19.05 12.73
N LEU A 545 -8.85 18.15 11.94
CA LEU A 545 -9.54 16.95 11.45
C LEU A 545 -9.94 16.02 12.61
N VAL A 546 -9.13 15.89 13.65
CA VAL A 546 -9.48 15.13 14.88
C VAL A 546 -10.76 15.67 15.50
N LEU A 547 -10.82 16.99 15.70
CA LEU A 547 -12.00 17.63 16.32
C LEU A 547 -13.26 17.43 15.46
N ARG A 548 -13.15 17.59 14.15
CA ARG A 548 -14.25 17.43 13.20
C ARG A 548 -14.77 15.99 13.11
N THR A 549 -13.88 15.00 13.25
CA THR A 549 -14.22 13.58 13.08
C THR A 549 -14.45 12.84 14.40
N ARG A 550 -14.24 13.49 15.56
CA ARG A 550 -14.33 12.88 16.89
C ARG A 550 -15.68 12.17 17.14
N LYS A 551 -16.81 12.80 16.76
CA LYS A 551 -18.14 12.21 16.93
C LYS A 551 -18.32 10.94 16.06
N PHE A 552 -17.81 10.96 14.86
CA PHE A 552 -17.85 9.81 13.93
C PHE A 552 -17.07 8.61 14.50
N TYR A 553 -15.84 8.81 14.97
CA TYR A 553 -15.01 7.73 15.53
C TYR A 553 -15.46 7.22 16.90
N LYS A 554 -16.27 7.98 17.67
CA LYS A 554 -16.91 7.47 18.89
C LYS A 554 -18.01 6.46 18.61
N GLY A 555 -18.66 6.55 17.45
CA GLY A 555 -19.64 5.59 16.98
C GLY A 555 -18.99 4.26 16.56
N ASP A 556 -19.83 3.32 16.16
CA ASP A 556 -19.39 2.08 15.51
C ASP A 556 -19.27 2.30 14.01
N ILE A 557 -18.05 2.66 13.57
CA ILE A 557 -17.78 2.99 12.15
C ILE A 557 -17.97 1.79 11.21
N TYR A 558 -17.97 0.56 11.75
CA TYR A 558 -18.17 -0.68 10.98
C TYR A 558 -19.61 -1.21 11.02
N ARG A 559 -20.52 -0.48 11.69
CA ARG A 559 -21.92 -0.89 11.85
C ARG A 559 -22.63 -1.06 10.51
N ASN A 560 -22.47 -0.12 9.60
CA ASN A 560 -23.13 -0.15 8.29
C ASN A 560 -22.74 -1.39 7.48
N PHE A 561 -21.47 -1.79 7.55
CA PHE A 561 -20.98 -3.01 6.88
C PHE A 561 -21.55 -4.28 7.49
N ARG A 562 -21.85 -4.29 8.80
CA ARG A 562 -22.49 -5.43 9.48
C ARG A 562 -23.99 -5.52 9.17
N VAL A 563 -24.69 -4.38 9.13
CA VAL A 563 -26.12 -4.31 8.84
C VAL A 563 -26.43 -4.68 7.39
N GLU A 564 -25.68 -4.14 6.44
CA GLU A 564 -25.82 -4.46 5.02
C GLU A 564 -25.62 -5.96 4.73
N HIS A 565 -24.77 -6.63 5.53
CA HIS A 565 -24.58 -8.08 5.46
C HIS A 565 -25.79 -8.86 5.95
N VAL A 566 -26.38 -8.48 7.08
CA VAL A 566 -27.56 -9.17 7.64
C VAL A 566 -28.76 -9.03 6.70
N THR A 567 -28.93 -7.87 6.08
CA THR A 567 -30.04 -7.64 5.13
C THR A 567 -29.88 -8.49 3.88
N LYS A 568 -28.68 -8.57 3.29
CA LYS A 568 -28.41 -9.42 2.13
C LYS A 568 -28.48 -10.92 2.44
N GLU A 569 -28.11 -11.32 3.65
CA GLU A 569 -28.23 -12.72 4.11
C GLU A 569 -29.71 -13.13 4.21
N ASN A 570 -30.55 -12.26 4.74
CA ASN A 570 -31.99 -12.48 4.79
C ASN A 570 -32.62 -12.52 3.39
N GLU A 571 -32.25 -11.62 2.47
CA GLU A 571 -32.71 -11.63 1.07
C GLU A 571 -32.34 -12.92 0.33
N ILE A 572 -31.17 -13.50 0.58
CA ILE A 572 -30.74 -14.76 -0.06
C ILE A 572 -31.45 -15.96 0.55
N ILE A 573 -31.68 -15.94 1.85
CA ILE A 573 -32.47 -17.00 2.53
C ILE A 573 -33.92 -16.96 1.98
N GLU A 574 -34.50 -15.79 1.85
CA GLU A 574 -35.85 -15.64 1.25
C GLU A 574 -35.89 -16.09 -0.22
N THR A 575 -34.90 -15.69 -1.03
CA THR A 575 -34.83 -16.09 -2.45
C THR A 575 -34.58 -17.60 -2.59
N GLY A 576 -33.73 -18.19 -1.76
CA GLY A 576 -33.48 -19.63 -1.71
C GLY A 576 -34.71 -20.45 -1.23
N MET A 577 -35.51 -19.89 -0.34
CA MET A 577 -36.80 -20.50 0.05
C MET A 577 -37.81 -20.47 -1.08
N LEU A 578 -37.92 -19.36 -1.81
CA LEU A 578 -38.81 -19.23 -2.96
C LEU A 578 -38.44 -20.16 -4.13
N GLU A 579 -37.16 -20.39 -4.38
CA GLU A 579 -36.70 -21.35 -5.41
C GLU A 579 -36.97 -22.82 -5.00
N THR A 580 -36.90 -23.14 -3.72
CA THR A 580 -37.25 -24.50 -3.21
C THR A 580 -38.75 -24.74 -3.22
N GLU A 581 -39.59 -23.76 -2.95
CA GLU A 581 -41.05 -23.87 -3.08
C GLU A 581 -41.50 -23.98 -4.55
N GLY A 582 -40.84 -23.25 -5.47
CA GLY A 582 -41.10 -23.34 -6.91
C GLY A 582 -40.74 -24.72 -7.50
N HIS A 583 -39.74 -25.38 -7.01
CA HIS A 583 -39.37 -26.74 -7.46
C HIS A 583 -40.25 -27.83 -6.82
N GLY A 584 -40.76 -27.62 -5.60
CA GLY A 584 -41.68 -28.53 -4.93
C GLY A 584 -43.07 -28.56 -5.59
N SER A 585 -43.53 -27.42 -6.10
CA SER A 585 -44.83 -27.33 -6.81
C SER A 585 -44.78 -27.93 -8.22
N ALA A 586 -43.66 -27.82 -8.93
CA ALA A 586 -43.47 -28.39 -10.26
C ALA A 586 -43.42 -29.94 -10.26
N LEU A 587 -42.88 -30.55 -9.20
CA LEU A 587 -42.83 -32.01 -9.02
C LEU A 587 -44.21 -32.57 -8.59
N GLY A 588 -45.01 -31.80 -7.87
CA GLY A 588 -46.37 -32.19 -7.46
C GLY A 588 -47.41 -32.18 -8.60
N GLU A 589 -47.18 -31.37 -9.65
CA GLU A 589 -48.08 -31.32 -10.83
C GLU A 589 -47.77 -32.42 -11.86
N GLN A 590 -46.52 -32.89 -11.95
CA GLN A 590 -46.16 -34.02 -12.82
C GLN A 590 -46.67 -35.38 -12.29
N ASP A 591 -46.77 -35.57 -10.98
CA ASP A 591 -47.32 -36.82 -10.40
C ASP A 591 -48.84 -36.92 -10.50
N LYS A 592 -49.56 -35.79 -10.61
CA LYS A 592 -51.01 -35.79 -10.86
C LYS A 592 -51.41 -36.06 -12.33
N LYS A 593 -50.51 -35.81 -13.28
CA LYS A 593 -50.72 -36.08 -14.71
C LYS A 593 -50.48 -37.53 -15.13
N ASN A 594 -49.78 -38.30 -14.30
CA ASN A 594 -49.49 -39.74 -14.54
C ASN A 594 -50.46 -40.70 -13.83
N ARG A 595 -51.53 -40.18 -13.18
CA ARG A 595 -52.56 -40.99 -12.50
C ARG A 595 -53.99 -40.84 -13.05
N ASN A 596 -54.12 -40.22 -14.23
CA ASN A 596 -55.43 -40.25 -14.96
C ASN A 596 -55.26 -40.93 -16.31
#